data_2f042b304e4d1040218073e667b4986a
#
_entry.id   2f042b304e4d1040218073e667b4986a
#
_cell.length_a   1.000
_cell.length_b   1.000
_cell.length_c   1.000
_cell.angle_alpha   90.00
_cell.angle_beta   90.00
_cell.angle_gamma   90.00
#
_symmetry.space_group_name_H-M   'P 1'
#
loop_
_entity.id
_entity.type
_entity.pdbx_description
1 polymer ?
#
loop_
_entity_poly.entity_id
_entity_poly.type
_entity_poly.pdbx_seq_one_letter_code
_entity_poly.pdbx_strand_id
1 'polypeptide(L)'
;MKNLCLTLASMMLFAAAQAAPVLDQPATGQPSIGSIEVLSFAPDGVLLIGDGKNRQVVAVATGDVKKLNGDYAKVEGFASEIAGRLGAKTGDVEIMDIAVNPKSRRLYAAVRKQDDKSYLVVTLAPGGKIEHFALDKVEYAAVPLPKGVGRVTDVVWAGNRLVAAARANEEFASKIYAVDGPLQHNRAGQLYSAETYHVSHRRWETKAPMSVMIPYEEDGKHYIVGAFSCTPVVKYPIDAIKPGAKIKGISMIELGSGNRPLDMFGYQKAGKSSVLTNTFRFHHSRRPYGPSPHLAFRFDEALLGAENVNEKAIHRTRDKNVEGKIDIAETFHGVVQMDQLDEKSALALRETKGKDLDLVTIALP
;
A
#
# COMPACT_ATOMS: atom_id res chain seq x y z
N MET A 1 -42.01 54.38 -21.49
CA MET A 1 -40.78 54.27 -20.68
C MET A 1 -40.61 52.80 -20.34
N LYS A 2 -39.70 52.07 -21.03
CA LYS A 2 -39.44 50.63 -20.80
C LYS A 2 -38.15 50.53 -19.99
N ASN A 3 -38.27 50.08 -18.78
CA ASN A 3 -37.13 49.79 -17.91
C ASN A 3 -36.46 48.50 -18.34
N LEU A 4 -35.21 48.59 -18.77
CA LEU A 4 -34.33 47.45 -19.11
C LEU A 4 -33.56 47.09 -17.84
N CYS A 5 -33.92 45.98 -17.19
CA CYS A 5 -33.13 45.40 -16.10
C CYS A 5 -31.96 44.61 -16.70
N LEU A 6 -30.74 45.12 -16.55
CA LEU A 6 -29.51 44.36 -16.82
C LEU A 6 -29.19 43.50 -15.59
N THR A 7 -29.34 42.19 -15.70
CA THR A 7 -28.82 41.23 -14.73
C THR A 7 -27.35 40.93 -15.04
N LEU A 8 -26.45 41.44 -14.21
CA LEU A 8 -25.04 41.01 -14.21
C LEU A 8 -24.94 39.61 -13.64
N ALA A 9 -24.64 38.63 -14.49
CA ALA A 9 -24.24 37.29 -14.05
C ALA A 9 -22.77 37.31 -13.62
N SER A 10 -22.52 37.28 -12.32
CA SER A 10 -21.16 37.05 -11.75
C SER A 10 -20.72 35.62 -12.04
N MET A 11 -19.84 35.43 -13.01
CA MET A 11 -19.10 34.20 -13.19
C MET A 11 -18.05 34.10 -12.07
N MET A 12 -18.32 33.31 -11.04
CA MET A 12 -17.29 32.87 -10.10
C MET A 12 -16.36 31.88 -10.83
N LEU A 13 -15.17 32.33 -11.20
CA LEU A 13 -14.07 31.44 -11.57
C LEU A 13 -13.64 30.68 -10.29
N PHE A 14 -14.04 29.45 -10.20
CA PHE A 14 -13.37 28.51 -9.27
C PHE A 14 -11.98 28.23 -9.85
N ALA A 15 -10.97 28.89 -9.32
CA ALA A 15 -9.60 28.48 -9.52
C ALA A 15 -9.45 27.06 -8.87
N ALA A 16 -9.31 26.04 -9.69
CA ALA A 16 -8.92 24.73 -9.17
C ALA A 16 -7.58 24.90 -8.45
N ALA A 17 -7.57 24.72 -7.14
CA ALA A 17 -6.34 24.74 -6.38
C ALA A 17 -5.45 23.60 -6.91
N GLN A 18 -4.34 23.97 -7.55
CA GLN A 18 -3.37 23.02 -8.04
C GLN A 18 -2.74 22.32 -6.82
N ALA A 19 -2.81 20.99 -6.78
CA ALA A 19 -2.20 20.25 -5.69
C ALA A 19 -0.71 20.60 -5.59
N ALA A 20 -0.21 20.80 -4.37
CA ALA A 20 1.20 21.06 -4.17
C ALA A 20 2.05 19.87 -4.67
N PRO A 21 3.22 20.10 -5.27
CA PRO A 21 4.08 19.04 -5.75
C PRO A 21 4.51 18.14 -4.58
N VAL A 22 4.69 16.83 -4.84
CA VAL A 22 5.14 15.87 -3.82
C VAL A 22 6.57 16.15 -3.37
N LEU A 23 7.44 16.57 -4.29
CA LEU A 23 8.85 16.88 -4.04
C LEU A 23 9.11 18.40 -4.09
N ASP A 24 9.91 18.88 -3.15
CA ASP A 24 10.44 20.24 -3.13
C ASP A 24 11.95 20.18 -2.99
N GLN A 25 12.66 20.85 -3.92
CA GLN A 25 14.12 20.86 -3.98
C GLN A 25 14.73 19.44 -3.91
N PRO A 26 14.33 18.53 -4.82
CA PRO A 26 14.85 17.17 -4.82
C PRO A 26 16.38 17.16 -5.08
N ALA A 27 17.05 16.16 -4.53
CA ALA A 27 18.40 15.83 -4.96
C ALA A 27 18.33 15.18 -6.35
N THR A 28 19.39 15.32 -7.14
CA THR A 28 19.55 14.66 -8.44
C THR A 28 20.71 13.68 -8.39
N GLY A 29 20.51 12.46 -8.90
CA GLY A 29 21.55 11.43 -8.95
C GLY A 29 21.02 10.08 -8.53
N GLN A 30 21.89 9.28 -7.89
CA GLN A 30 21.58 7.95 -7.43
C GLN A 30 21.31 7.95 -5.92
N PRO A 31 20.06 7.66 -5.47
CA PRO A 31 19.79 7.49 -4.05
C PRO A 31 20.55 6.29 -3.48
N SER A 32 21.07 6.45 -2.26
CA SER A 32 21.65 5.32 -1.54
C SER A 32 20.54 4.45 -0.95
N ILE A 33 20.25 3.32 -1.58
CA ILE A 33 19.23 2.36 -1.15
C ILE A 33 19.89 1.09 -0.64
N GLY A 34 19.63 0.74 0.60
CA GLY A 34 20.16 -0.47 1.24
C GLY A 34 19.25 -1.68 1.16
N SER A 35 17.93 -1.44 1.10
CA SER A 35 16.89 -2.45 0.86
C SER A 35 15.68 -1.82 0.17
N ILE A 36 14.89 -2.65 -0.51
CA ILE A 36 13.56 -2.26 -0.98
C ILE A 36 12.59 -3.26 -0.35
N GLU A 37 11.83 -2.82 0.64
CA GLU A 37 10.93 -3.66 1.41
C GLU A 37 9.48 -3.52 0.97
N VAL A 38 9.13 -2.32 0.47
CA VAL A 38 7.80 -1.96 -0.01
C VAL A 38 7.89 -0.84 -1.06
N LEU A 39 6.97 -0.86 -2.00
CA LEU A 39 6.74 0.17 -3.01
C LEU A 39 5.31 0.71 -2.89
N SER A 40 5.15 2.00 -3.12
CA SER A 40 3.84 2.58 -3.41
C SER A 40 3.99 3.86 -4.24
N PHE A 41 2.88 4.49 -4.59
CA PHE A 41 2.90 5.73 -5.35
C PHE A 41 2.26 6.88 -4.57
N ALA A 42 2.95 8.01 -4.56
CA ALA A 42 2.39 9.32 -4.26
C ALA A 42 1.83 9.95 -5.55
N PRO A 43 1.08 11.07 -5.48
CA PRO A 43 0.68 11.83 -6.65
C PRO A 43 1.83 12.11 -7.62
N ASP A 44 1.48 12.44 -8.88
CA ASP A 44 2.40 12.83 -9.95
C ASP A 44 3.45 11.77 -10.33
N GLY A 45 3.13 10.48 -10.08
CA GLY A 45 4.00 9.37 -10.43
C GLY A 45 5.27 9.31 -9.58
N VAL A 46 5.25 9.85 -8.38
CA VAL A 46 6.37 9.74 -7.45
C VAL A 46 6.33 8.36 -6.76
N LEU A 47 7.35 7.55 -7.02
CA LEU A 47 7.53 6.23 -6.41
C LEU A 47 8.07 6.39 -5.00
N LEU A 48 7.40 5.81 -4.03
CA LEU A 48 7.82 5.71 -2.64
C LEU A 48 8.46 4.35 -2.40
N ILE A 49 9.70 4.34 -1.90
CA ILE A 49 10.50 3.14 -1.62
C ILE A 49 10.78 3.07 -0.13
N GLY A 50 10.28 2.03 0.55
CA GLY A 50 10.60 1.76 1.94
C GLY A 50 11.96 1.04 2.06
N ASP A 51 12.94 1.69 2.68
CA ASP A 51 14.30 1.19 2.90
C ASP A 51 14.61 1.08 4.40
N GLY A 52 14.26 -0.06 4.97
CA GLY A 52 14.48 -0.33 6.40
C GLY A 52 15.96 -0.47 6.76
N LYS A 53 16.81 -0.96 5.84
CA LYS A 53 18.24 -1.14 6.08
C LYS A 53 18.95 0.20 6.32
N ASN A 54 18.63 1.22 5.52
CA ASN A 54 19.17 2.56 5.70
C ASN A 54 18.27 3.44 6.57
N ARG A 55 17.13 2.91 7.04
CA ARG A 55 16.14 3.62 7.85
C ARG A 55 15.69 4.91 7.18
N GLN A 56 15.06 4.78 6.02
CA GLN A 56 14.55 5.90 5.24
C GLN A 56 13.35 5.49 4.39
N VAL A 57 12.62 6.47 3.90
CA VAL A 57 11.77 6.34 2.71
C VAL A 57 12.39 7.19 1.61
N VAL A 58 12.56 6.61 0.43
CA VAL A 58 13.06 7.33 -0.73
C VAL A 58 11.89 7.59 -1.68
N ALA A 59 11.59 8.87 -1.92
CA ALA A 59 10.60 9.30 -2.89
C ALA A 59 11.31 9.67 -4.20
N VAL A 60 10.97 9.00 -5.29
CA VAL A 60 11.63 9.12 -6.60
C VAL A 60 10.65 9.65 -7.64
N ALA A 61 10.97 10.76 -8.30
CA ALA A 61 10.23 11.22 -9.46
C ALA A 61 10.48 10.26 -10.63
N THR A 62 9.47 9.50 -11.03
CA THR A 62 9.63 8.55 -12.14
C THR A 62 9.54 9.19 -13.52
N GLY A 63 8.94 10.38 -13.61
CA GLY A 63 8.60 11.00 -14.89
C GLY A 63 7.47 10.27 -15.66
N ASP A 64 6.95 9.18 -15.11
CA ASP A 64 5.97 8.29 -15.73
C ASP A 64 4.55 8.73 -15.36
N VAL A 65 4.11 9.81 -16.01
CA VAL A 65 2.79 10.45 -15.74
C VAL A 65 1.78 10.27 -16.86
N LYS A 66 2.20 9.68 -18.00
CA LYS A 66 1.32 9.49 -19.16
C LYS A 66 0.63 8.14 -19.09
N LYS A 67 -0.71 8.15 -19.11
CA LYS A 67 -1.51 6.92 -19.13
C LYS A 67 -1.15 6.06 -20.36
N LEU A 68 -0.83 4.81 -20.10
CA LEU A 68 -0.55 3.79 -21.10
C LEU A 68 -1.84 3.06 -21.46
N ASN A 69 -1.98 2.72 -22.74
CA ASN A 69 -3.08 1.94 -23.26
C ASN A 69 -2.69 0.47 -23.40
N GLY A 70 -3.68 -0.41 -23.48
CA GLY A 70 -3.50 -1.84 -23.66
C GLY A 70 -3.76 -2.61 -22.37
N ASP A 71 -3.64 -3.93 -22.50
CA ASP A 71 -3.89 -4.89 -21.43
C ASP A 71 -2.59 -5.59 -21.04
N TYR A 72 -2.55 -6.09 -19.82
CA TYR A 72 -1.48 -6.94 -19.36
C TYR A 72 -1.77 -8.38 -19.79
N ALA A 73 -0.89 -8.96 -20.58
CA ALA A 73 -0.88 -10.41 -20.80
C ALA A 73 -0.44 -11.11 -19.52
N LYS A 74 -0.95 -12.32 -19.29
CA LYS A 74 -0.40 -13.21 -18.26
C LYS A 74 1.09 -13.43 -18.51
N VAL A 75 1.91 -13.29 -17.46
CA VAL A 75 3.33 -13.68 -17.50
C VAL A 75 3.52 -14.87 -16.58
N GLU A 76 3.77 -16.04 -17.17
CA GLU A 76 4.05 -17.24 -16.41
C GLU A 76 5.44 -17.20 -15.81
N GLY A 77 5.57 -17.56 -14.53
CA GLY A 77 6.85 -17.55 -13.84
C GLY A 77 7.53 -16.17 -13.84
N PHE A 78 6.85 -15.16 -13.33
CA PHE A 78 7.30 -13.76 -13.43
C PHE A 78 8.69 -13.52 -12.84
N ALA A 79 9.06 -14.17 -11.72
CA ALA A 79 10.39 -14.07 -11.15
C ALA A 79 11.46 -14.71 -12.07
N SER A 80 11.13 -15.82 -12.71
CA SER A 80 12.00 -16.48 -13.69
C SER A 80 12.19 -15.63 -14.96
N GLU A 81 11.12 -14.98 -15.43
CA GLU A 81 11.21 -14.06 -16.58
C GLU A 81 12.09 -12.84 -16.24
N ILE A 82 11.96 -12.27 -15.05
CA ILE A 82 12.86 -11.21 -14.56
C ILE A 82 14.29 -11.72 -14.50
N ALA A 83 14.54 -12.89 -13.93
CA ALA A 83 15.88 -13.48 -13.85
C ALA A 83 16.52 -13.63 -15.23
N GLY A 84 15.76 -14.14 -16.21
CA GLY A 84 16.22 -14.25 -17.60
C GLY A 84 16.62 -12.90 -18.20
N ARG A 85 15.86 -11.83 -17.94
CA ARG A 85 16.15 -10.48 -18.41
C ARG A 85 17.41 -9.87 -17.76
N LEU A 86 17.68 -10.25 -16.51
CA LEU A 86 18.85 -9.78 -15.76
C LEU A 86 20.09 -10.65 -15.97
N GLY A 87 20.00 -11.72 -16.77
CA GLY A 87 21.09 -12.68 -16.93
C GLY A 87 21.38 -13.50 -15.67
N ALA A 88 20.42 -13.58 -14.73
CA ALA A 88 20.49 -14.36 -13.52
C ALA A 88 19.87 -15.76 -13.72
N LYS A 89 20.15 -16.70 -12.81
CA LYS A 89 19.51 -18.02 -12.83
C LYS A 89 18.10 -17.96 -12.27
N THR A 90 17.24 -18.82 -12.75
CA THR A 90 15.93 -19.07 -12.13
C THR A 90 16.12 -19.41 -10.64
N GLY A 91 15.37 -18.72 -9.77
CA GLY A 91 15.49 -18.85 -8.32
C GLY A 91 16.49 -17.90 -7.66
N ASP A 92 17.33 -17.19 -8.42
CA ASP A 92 18.23 -16.16 -7.89
C ASP A 92 17.57 -14.78 -7.76
N VAL A 93 16.29 -14.69 -8.08
CA VAL A 93 15.51 -13.47 -8.02
C VAL A 93 14.30 -13.66 -7.09
N GLU A 94 14.11 -12.73 -6.19
CA GLU A 94 12.95 -12.66 -5.30
C GLU A 94 12.22 -11.33 -5.53
N ILE A 95 10.92 -11.41 -5.77
CA ILE A 95 10.07 -10.21 -5.85
C ILE A 95 9.69 -9.82 -4.43
N MET A 96 10.11 -8.63 -4.03
CA MET A 96 9.87 -8.10 -2.69
C MET A 96 8.50 -7.45 -2.57
N ASP A 97 8.11 -6.70 -3.62
CA ASP A 97 6.85 -5.98 -3.68
C ASP A 97 6.53 -5.55 -5.10
N ILE A 98 5.24 -5.27 -5.37
CA ILE A 98 4.76 -4.70 -6.62
C ILE A 98 3.89 -3.47 -6.35
N ALA A 99 4.01 -2.46 -7.22
CA ALA A 99 3.14 -1.29 -7.22
C ALA A 99 2.78 -0.88 -8.64
N VAL A 100 1.54 -0.50 -8.86
CA VAL A 100 1.05 0.03 -10.15
C VAL A 100 1.02 1.54 -10.05
N ASN A 101 1.68 2.22 -10.98
CA ASN A 101 1.60 3.67 -11.05
C ASN A 101 0.16 4.09 -11.46
N PRO A 102 -0.60 4.77 -10.61
CA PRO A 102 -2.00 5.11 -10.88
C PRO A 102 -2.17 6.09 -12.04
N LYS A 103 -1.13 6.83 -12.41
CA LYS A 103 -1.15 7.74 -13.57
C LYS A 103 -0.94 7.00 -14.87
N SER A 104 0.10 6.17 -14.94
CA SER A 104 0.50 5.52 -16.19
C SER A 104 -0.05 4.11 -16.36
N ARG A 105 -0.48 3.43 -15.31
CA ARG A 105 -0.80 2.00 -15.26
C ARG A 105 0.41 1.09 -15.45
N ARG A 106 1.63 1.60 -15.38
CA ARG A 106 2.86 0.80 -15.43
C ARG A 106 3.07 0.09 -14.10
N LEU A 107 3.38 -1.20 -14.17
CA LEU A 107 3.83 -1.98 -13.01
C LEU A 107 5.28 -1.66 -12.69
N TYR A 108 5.56 -1.48 -11.42
CA TYR A 108 6.90 -1.44 -10.83
C TYR A 108 7.04 -2.62 -9.87
N ALA A 109 8.14 -3.36 -9.96
CA ALA A 109 8.39 -4.47 -9.06
C ALA A 109 9.77 -4.30 -8.40
N ALA A 110 9.79 -4.37 -7.09
CA ALA A 110 11.00 -4.43 -6.29
C ALA A 110 11.57 -5.84 -6.33
N VAL A 111 12.83 -5.95 -6.67
CA VAL A 111 13.51 -7.22 -6.90
C VAL A 111 14.77 -7.29 -6.05
N ARG A 112 14.96 -8.40 -5.34
CA ARG A 112 16.20 -8.74 -4.65
C ARG A 112 16.91 -9.86 -5.39
N LYS A 113 18.16 -9.62 -5.75
CA LYS A 113 19.04 -10.66 -6.24
C LYS A 113 19.58 -11.49 -5.08
N GLN A 114 19.63 -12.80 -5.21
CA GLN A 114 20.05 -13.69 -4.13
C GLN A 114 21.56 -13.86 -4.03
N ASP A 115 22.28 -13.64 -5.13
CA ASP A 115 23.73 -13.78 -5.23
C ASP A 115 24.49 -12.71 -4.41
N ASP A 116 24.22 -11.43 -4.68
CA ASP A 116 24.89 -10.28 -4.06
C ASP A 116 24.01 -9.52 -3.06
N LYS A 117 22.76 -9.96 -2.86
CA LYS A 117 21.75 -9.33 -2.01
C LYS A 117 21.42 -7.88 -2.43
N SER A 118 21.72 -7.51 -3.67
CA SER A 118 21.38 -6.20 -4.22
C SER A 118 19.89 -6.10 -4.52
N TYR A 119 19.41 -4.85 -4.56
CA TYR A 119 18.04 -4.51 -4.87
C TYR A 119 17.96 -3.68 -6.13
N LEU A 120 16.94 -3.89 -6.92
CA LEU A 120 16.65 -3.12 -8.11
C LEU A 120 15.14 -3.01 -8.32
N VAL A 121 14.74 -2.11 -9.18
CA VAL A 121 13.34 -1.97 -9.61
C VAL A 121 13.27 -2.34 -11.10
N VAL A 122 12.32 -3.19 -11.44
CA VAL A 122 11.96 -3.46 -12.83
C VAL A 122 10.56 -2.91 -13.11
N THR A 123 10.30 -2.59 -14.36
CA THR A 123 8.99 -2.12 -14.80
C THR A 123 8.44 -2.98 -15.92
N LEU A 124 7.11 -3.01 -16.01
CA LEU A 124 6.38 -3.62 -17.11
C LEU A 124 5.23 -2.71 -17.53
N ALA A 125 5.17 -2.35 -18.79
CA ALA A 125 4.04 -1.64 -19.40
C ALA A 125 2.99 -2.63 -19.93
N PRO A 126 1.71 -2.22 -20.08
CA PRO A 126 0.73 -3.03 -20.80
C PRO A 126 1.24 -3.41 -22.20
N GLY A 127 1.22 -4.71 -22.53
CA GLY A 127 1.76 -5.24 -23.79
C GLY A 127 3.26 -5.06 -24.01
N GLY A 128 3.99 -4.56 -23.00
CA GLY A 128 5.43 -4.26 -23.05
C GLY A 128 6.30 -5.43 -22.63
N LYS A 129 7.57 -5.12 -22.45
CA LYS A 129 8.60 -6.03 -21.92
C LYS A 129 9.02 -5.56 -20.53
N ILE A 130 9.56 -6.49 -19.76
CA ILE A 130 10.21 -6.18 -18.48
C ILE A 130 11.48 -5.37 -18.78
N GLU A 131 11.61 -4.22 -18.12
CA GLU A 131 12.72 -3.29 -18.26
C GLU A 131 13.29 -2.93 -16.89
N HIS A 132 14.58 -2.70 -16.81
CA HIS A 132 15.21 -2.18 -15.60
C HIS A 132 14.87 -0.70 -15.45
N PHE A 133 14.35 -0.30 -14.28
CA PHE A 133 14.17 1.09 -13.92
C PHE A 133 15.45 1.63 -13.28
N ALA A 134 16.23 2.38 -14.06
CA ALA A 134 17.51 2.92 -13.61
C ALA A 134 17.30 4.03 -12.56
N LEU A 135 18.00 3.91 -11.43
CA LEU A 135 17.97 4.88 -10.33
C LEU A 135 19.21 5.78 -10.29
N ASP A 136 20.08 5.75 -11.32
CA ASP A 136 21.36 6.45 -11.33
C ASP A 136 21.25 7.96 -11.63
N LYS A 137 20.13 8.40 -12.23
CA LYS A 137 19.91 9.79 -12.67
C LYS A 137 18.48 10.24 -12.42
N VAL A 138 18.01 10.07 -11.19
CA VAL A 138 16.66 10.43 -10.80
C VAL A 138 16.63 11.69 -9.92
N GLU A 139 15.52 12.40 -9.94
CA GLU A 139 15.20 13.37 -8.90
C GLU A 139 14.55 12.64 -7.73
N TYR A 140 15.03 12.87 -6.52
CA TYR A 140 14.54 12.14 -5.35
C TYR A 140 14.66 12.94 -4.05
N ALA A 141 13.86 12.55 -3.07
CA ALA A 141 14.01 12.95 -1.67
C ALA A 141 14.20 11.70 -0.79
N ALA A 142 15.31 11.61 -0.10
CA ALA A 142 15.52 10.63 0.95
C ALA A 142 15.02 11.22 2.28
N VAL A 143 14.04 10.57 2.89
CA VAL A 143 13.39 11.00 4.15
C VAL A 143 13.85 10.06 5.25
N PRO A 144 14.77 10.48 6.15
CA PRO A 144 15.34 9.61 7.16
C PRO A 144 14.32 9.25 8.24
N LEU A 145 14.34 8.00 8.67
CA LEU A 145 13.58 7.46 9.79
C LEU A 145 14.41 7.52 11.09
N PRO A 146 13.79 7.70 12.25
CA PRO A 146 14.50 7.72 13.53
C PRO A 146 15.25 6.43 13.84
N LYS A 147 16.26 6.53 14.73
CA LYS A 147 16.95 5.35 15.28
C LYS A 147 15.94 4.44 15.99
N GLY A 148 16.13 3.12 15.88
CA GLY A 148 15.24 2.12 16.49
C GLY A 148 14.22 1.53 15.52
N VAL A 149 13.95 2.17 14.38
CA VAL A 149 13.18 1.58 13.29
C VAL A 149 14.03 0.48 12.63
N GLY A 150 13.51 -0.74 12.59
CA GLY A 150 14.22 -1.89 12.03
C GLY A 150 13.71 -2.32 10.66
N ARG A 151 12.46 -2.02 10.33
CA ARG A 151 11.83 -2.39 9.06
C ARG A 151 10.73 -1.39 8.71
N VAL A 152 10.65 -1.02 7.45
CA VAL A 152 9.48 -0.35 6.87
C VAL A 152 8.52 -1.43 6.40
N THR A 153 7.31 -1.43 6.92
CA THR A 153 6.31 -2.46 6.59
C THR A 153 5.34 -2.00 5.51
N ASP A 154 5.10 -0.70 5.42
CA ASP A 154 4.32 -0.10 4.35
C ASP A 154 4.56 1.42 4.27
N VAL A 155 4.26 2.02 3.10
CA VAL A 155 4.33 3.47 2.86
C VAL A 155 3.14 3.93 2.02
N VAL A 156 2.54 5.07 2.39
CA VAL A 156 1.45 5.68 1.62
C VAL A 156 1.55 7.20 1.60
N TRP A 157 0.86 7.80 0.65
CA TRP A 157 0.62 9.25 0.62
C TRP A 157 -0.81 9.52 1.04
N ALA A 158 -1.01 10.26 2.12
CA ALA A 158 -2.33 10.53 2.66
C ALA A 158 -2.45 11.95 3.19
N GLY A 159 -3.46 12.71 2.78
CA GLY A 159 -3.72 14.07 3.24
C GLY A 159 -2.51 15.00 3.10
N ASN A 160 -1.81 14.98 1.97
CA ASN A 160 -0.56 15.70 1.70
C ASN A 160 0.61 15.36 2.65
N ARG A 161 0.66 14.09 3.11
CA ARG A 161 1.72 13.56 3.97
C ARG A 161 2.27 12.25 3.44
N LEU A 162 3.57 12.07 3.52
CA LEU A 162 4.17 10.75 3.52
C LEU A 162 3.90 10.11 4.87
N VAL A 163 3.30 8.92 4.86
CA VAL A 163 3.12 8.10 6.07
C VAL A 163 3.76 6.75 5.85
N ALA A 164 4.61 6.33 6.77
CA ALA A 164 5.26 5.04 6.77
C ALA A 164 4.88 4.24 8.01
N ALA A 165 4.45 3.00 7.84
CA ALA A 165 4.36 2.03 8.90
C ALA A 165 5.73 1.38 9.09
N ALA A 166 6.18 1.28 10.33
CA ALA A 166 7.48 0.73 10.65
C ALA A 166 7.42 -0.17 11.88
N ARG A 167 8.30 -1.17 11.92
CA ARG A 167 8.51 -2.03 13.08
C ARG A 167 9.73 -1.57 13.86
N ALA A 168 9.54 -1.37 15.16
CA ALA A 168 10.62 -1.15 16.12
C ALA A 168 10.83 -2.39 17.01
N ASN A 169 12.01 -2.49 17.64
CA ASN A 169 12.34 -3.58 18.56
C ASN A 169 12.04 -3.22 20.01
N GLU A 170 10.82 -2.75 20.28
CA GLU A 170 10.34 -2.35 21.60
C GLU A 170 8.88 -2.75 21.81
N GLU A 171 8.37 -2.61 23.02
CA GLU A 171 6.94 -2.72 23.30
C GLU A 171 6.18 -1.67 22.46
N PHE A 172 4.98 -2.02 21.99
CA PHE A 172 4.28 -1.28 20.93
C PHE A 172 5.15 -1.14 19.68
N ALA A 173 5.57 -2.30 19.18
CA ALA A 173 6.49 -2.42 18.05
C ALA A 173 5.99 -1.76 16.75
N SER A 174 4.70 -1.52 16.62
CA SER A 174 4.14 -0.80 15.47
C SER A 174 4.32 0.70 15.64
N LYS A 175 4.98 1.32 14.68
CA LYS A 175 5.21 2.77 14.65
C LYS A 175 4.63 3.34 13.36
N ILE A 176 4.07 4.53 13.46
CA ILE A 176 3.68 5.34 12.31
C ILE A 176 4.66 6.51 12.23
N TYR A 177 5.25 6.69 11.08
CA TYR A 177 6.14 7.78 10.77
C TYR A 177 5.48 8.70 9.75
N ALA A 178 5.44 10.00 9.99
CA ALA A 178 4.79 10.94 9.10
C ALA A 178 5.65 12.17 8.82
N VAL A 179 5.60 12.64 7.57
CA VAL A 179 6.24 13.88 7.11
C VAL A 179 5.26 14.64 6.25
N ASP A 180 5.05 15.92 6.57
CA ASP A 180 4.24 16.79 5.74
C ASP A 180 4.91 17.03 4.38
N GLY A 181 4.12 16.97 3.31
CA GLY A 181 4.55 17.38 1.99
C GLY A 181 4.63 18.91 1.84
N PRO A 182 5.36 19.40 0.83
CA PRO A 182 6.20 18.62 -0.08
C PRO A 182 7.45 18.06 0.61
N LEU A 183 7.93 16.91 0.11
CA LEU A 183 9.10 16.24 0.67
C LEU A 183 10.39 16.91 0.24
N GLN A 184 11.27 17.16 1.20
CA GLN A 184 12.61 17.69 0.97
C GLN A 184 13.67 16.64 1.29
N HIS A 185 14.73 16.61 0.49
CA HIS A 185 15.83 15.69 0.73
C HIS A 185 16.44 15.89 2.12
N ASN A 186 16.63 14.79 2.87
CA ASN A 186 17.15 14.75 4.25
C ASN A 186 16.29 15.47 5.32
N ARG A 187 15.06 15.88 5.01
CA ARG A 187 14.12 16.37 6.00
C ARG A 187 13.54 15.19 6.79
N ALA A 188 13.92 15.09 8.05
CA ALA A 188 13.37 14.08 8.95
C ALA A 188 11.93 14.42 9.33
N GLY A 189 11.08 13.40 9.37
CA GLY A 189 9.77 13.47 9.99
C GLY A 189 9.81 13.04 11.44
N GLN A 190 8.65 12.70 11.98
CA GLN A 190 8.51 12.32 13.37
C GLN A 190 7.94 10.90 13.50
N LEU A 191 8.44 10.15 14.48
CA LEU A 191 8.00 8.79 14.76
C LEU A 191 6.93 8.80 15.85
N TYR A 192 5.86 8.05 15.61
CA TYR A 192 4.76 7.90 16.57
C TYR A 192 4.53 6.43 16.87
N SER A 193 4.08 6.14 18.09
CA SER A 193 3.59 4.80 18.45
C SER A 193 2.13 4.65 18.03
N ALA A 194 1.81 3.61 17.28
CA ALA A 194 0.44 3.24 16.94
C ALA A 194 -0.06 2.18 17.93
N GLU A 195 -0.95 2.56 18.84
CA GLU A 195 -1.53 1.65 19.82
C GLU A 195 -2.87 1.12 19.34
N THR A 196 -3.09 -0.19 19.44
CA THR A 196 -4.29 -0.88 18.97
C THR A 196 -4.80 -1.86 20.00
N TYR A 197 -6.11 -1.85 20.26
CA TYR A 197 -6.78 -2.86 21.09
C TYR A 197 -7.13 -4.08 20.23
N HIS A 198 -6.57 -5.23 20.58
CA HIS A 198 -6.86 -6.48 19.89
C HIS A 198 -8.07 -7.17 20.52
N VAL A 199 -9.21 -7.05 19.88
CA VAL A 199 -10.50 -7.52 20.38
C VAL A 199 -10.49 -9.02 20.69
N SER A 200 -9.91 -9.85 19.82
CA SER A 200 -9.84 -11.30 20.03
C SER A 200 -9.06 -11.70 21.28
N HIS A 201 -8.06 -10.92 21.65
CA HIS A 201 -7.25 -11.15 22.84
C HIS A 201 -7.71 -10.33 24.06
N ARG A 202 -8.66 -9.41 23.88
CA ARG A 202 -9.19 -8.50 24.90
C ARG A 202 -8.08 -7.69 25.61
N ARG A 203 -7.09 -7.22 24.85
CA ARG A 203 -5.94 -6.46 25.35
C ARG A 203 -5.35 -5.55 24.28
N TRP A 204 -4.53 -4.60 24.71
CA TRP A 204 -3.72 -3.80 23.81
C TRP A 204 -2.69 -4.66 23.10
N GLU A 205 -2.52 -4.45 21.80
CA GLU A 205 -1.51 -5.14 21.01
C GLU A 205 -0.16 -4.46 21.21
N THR A 206 0.84 -5.21 21.65
CA THR A 206 2.17 -4.69 21.98
C THR A 206 3.27 -5.21 21.07
N LYS A 207 3.00 -6.20 20.20
CA LYS A 207 4.03 -6.90 19.41
C LYS A 207 3.77 -6.94 17.92
N ALA A 208 2.50 -7.02 17.49
CA ALA A 208 2.16 -7.15 16.08
C ALA A 208 2.32 -5.80 15.36
N PRO A 209 3.18 -5.70 14.34
CA PRO A 209 3.27 -4.48 13.54
C PRO A 209 2.05 -4.35 12.62
N MET A 210 1.74 -3.11 12.24
CA MET A 210 0.92 -2.82 11.09
C MET A 210 1.66 -3.37 9.85
N SER A 211 0.99 -4.22 9.08
CA SER A 211 1.60 -4.88 7.91
C SER A 211 1.35 -4.11 6.63
N VAL A 212 0.17 -3.52 6.50
CA VAL A 212 -0.29 -2.80 5.31
C VAL A 212 -1.25 -1.71 5.73
N MET A 213 -1.30 -0.62 4.97
CA MET A 213 -2.20 0.51 5.21
C MET A 213 -2.66 1.17 3.91
N ILE A 214 -3.78 1.85 3.97
CA ILE A 214 -4.31 2.69 2.89
C ILE A 214 -4.69 4.07 3.42
N PRO A 215 -4.64 5.12 2.59
CA PRO A 215 -5.29 6.38 2.90
C PRO A 215 -6.81 6.20 2.86
N TYR A 216 -7.51 6.91 3.73
CA TYR A 216 -8.95 6.93 3.80
C TYR A 216 -9.44 8.33 4.14
N GLU A 217 -10.53 8.75 3.52
CA GLU A 217 -11.14 10.05 3.78
C GLU A 217 -12.63 9.87 4.13
N GLU A 218 -13.06 10.57 5.18
CA GLU A 218 -14.43 10.59 5.65
C GLU A 218 -14.78 12.00 6.13
N ASP A 219 -15.83 12.58 5.59
CA ASP A 219 -16.31 13.93 5.94
C ASP A 219 -15.21 15.02 5.91
N GLY A 220 -14.36 14.96 4.91
CA GLY A 220 -13.23 15.90 4.74
C GLY A 220 -12.08 15.70 5.75
N LYS A 221 -12.11 14.62 6.54
CA LYS A 221 -11.03 14.23 7.44
C LYS A 221 -10.23 13.09 6.86
N HIS A 222 -8.92 13.17 6.99
CA HIS A 222 -8.01 12.15 6.50
C HIS A 222 -7.61 11.16 7.59
N TYR A 223 -7.55 9.89 7.20
CA TYR A 223 -7.21 8.76 8.07
C TYR A 223 -6.20 7.84 7.37
N ILE A 224 -5.51 7.06 8.18
CA ILE A 224 -4.85 5.82 7.76
C ILE A 224 -5.70 4.66 8.25
N VAL A 225 -6.02 3.74 7.34
CA VAL A 225 -6.59 2.44 7.69
C VAL A 225 -5.51 1.41 7.53
N GLY A 226 -5.10 0.80 8.64
CA GLY A 226 -4.02 -0.19 8.67
C GLY A 226 -4.50 -1.56 9.11
N ALA A 227 -3.94 -2.62 8.54
CA ALA A 227 -4.18 -3.99 8.96
C ALA A 227 -2.93 -4.58 9.62
N PHE A 228 -3.12 -5.16 10.80
CA PHE A 228 -2.03 -5.66 11.64
C PHE A 228 -1.73 -7.14 11.38
N SER A 229 -0.48 -7.54 11.59
CA SER A 229 -0.07 -8.96 11.48
C SER A 229 -0.89 -9.91 12.35
N CYS A 230 -1.56 -9.39 13.36
CA CYS A 230 -2.43 -10.13 14.26
C CYS A 230 -3.90 -9.73 14.05
N THR A 231 -4.30 -9.55 12.82
CA THR A 231 -5.67 -9.54 12.27
C THR A 231 -6.54 -8.28 12.32
N PRO A 232 -6.46 -7.32 13.27
CA PRO A 232 -7.40 -6.21 13.22
C PRO A 232 -7.09 -5.23 12.10
N VAL A 233 -8.16 -4.73 11.47
CA VAL A 233 -8.15 -3.53 10.63
C VAL A 233 -8.52 -2.35 11.51
N VAL A 234 -7.70 -1.31 11.51
CA VAL A 234 -7.75 -0.20 12.46
C VAL A 234 -7.65 1.13 11.74
N LYS A 235 -8.49 2.07 12.11
CA LYS A 235 -8.52 3.43 11.57
C LYS A 235 -7.79 4.40 12.52
N TYR A 236 -6.92 5.24 11.96
CA TYR A 236 -6.17 6.27 12.69
C TYR A 236 -6.38 7.64 12.05
N PRO A 237 -6.84 8.66 12.79
CA PRO A 237 -6.93 10.01 12.25
C PRO A 237 -5.52 10.58 12.00
N ILE A 238 -5.26 11.06 10.79
CA ILE A 238 -3.96 11.64 10.40
C ILE A 238 -3.62 12.87 11.23
N ASP A 239 -4.61 13.70 11.56
CA ASP A 239 -4.40 14.92 12.33
C ASP A 239 -3.95 14.65 13.78
N ALA A 240 -4.17 13.44 14.27
CA ALA A 240 -3.65 13.02 15.57
C ALA A 240 -2.17 12.62 15.51
N ILE A 241 -1.59 12.46 14.33
CA ILE A 241 -0.16 12.18 14.15
C ILE A 241 0.62 13.47 14.40
N LYS A 242 1.08 13.64 15.63
CA LYS A 242 1.80 14.82 16.11
C LYS A 242 3.06 14.38 16.87
N PRO A 243 4.04 15.29 17.04
CA PRO A 243 5.23 15.03 17.83
C PRO A 243 4.93 14.48 19.22
N GLY A 244 5.50 13.32 19.55
CA GLY A 244 5.37 12.67 20.87
C GLY A 244 3.98 12.11 21.19
N ALA A 245 3.03 12.10 20.24
CA ALA A 245 1.70 11.56 20.48
C ALA A 245 1.72 10.03 20.48
N LYS A 246 0.93 9.43 21.37
CA LYS A 246 0.53 8.02 21.31
C LYS A 246 -0.87 7.96 20.72
N ILE A 247 -1.00 7.35 19.54
CA ILE A 247 -2.24 7.35 18.80
C ILE A 247 -3.00 6.06 19.09
N LYS A 248 -4.21 6.19 19.62
CA LYS A 248 -5.15 5.07 19.75
C LYS A 248 -5.93 4.93 18.48
N GLY A 249 -5.82 3.75 17.86
CA GLY A 249 -6.61 3.41 16.70
C GLY A 249 -8.04 2.99 17.05
N ILE A 250 -8.90 3.03 16.06
CA ILE A 250 -10.28 2.56 16.12
C ILE A 250 -10.33 1.20 15.44
N SER A 251 -10.54 0.13 16.20
CA SER A 251 -10.64 -1.23 15.65
C SER A 251 -11.98 -1.43 14.98
N MET A 252 -11.95 -1.74 13.68
CA MET A 252 -13.11 -1.82 12.82
C MET A 252 -13.49 -3.26 12.47
N ILE A 253 -12.51 -4.07 12.08
CA ILE A 253 -12.70 -5.40 11.52
C ILE A 253 -11.68 -6.37 12.10
N GLU A 254 -12.10 -7.61 12.33
CA GLU A 254 -11.24 -8.74 12.62
C GLU A 254 -11.28 -9.73 11.46
N LEU A 255 -10.15 -9.92 10.77
CA LEU A 255 -10.03 -10.83 9.63
C LEU A 255 -10.00 -12.31 10.01
N GLY A 256 -10.04 -12.61 11.31
CA GLY A 256 -9.98 -13.97 11.84
C GLY A 256 -8.56 -14.43 12.21
N SER A 257 -8.51 -15.35 13.17
CA SER A 257 -7.23 -15.83 13.73
C SER A 257 -6.35 -16.48 12.68
N GLY A 258 -5.09 -16.08 12.66
CA GLY A 258 -4.07 -16.65 11.80
C GLY A 258 -4.01 -16.09 10.38
N ASN A 259 -4.81 -15.09 10.04
CA ASN A 259 -4.72 -14.37 8.77
C ASN A 259 -3.78 -13.16 8.92
N ARG A 260 -2.63 -13.18 8.26
CA ARG A 260 -1.70 -12.06 8.20
C ARG A 260 -1.94 -11.25 6.93
N PRO A 261 -2.36 -9.98 7.01
CA PRO A 261 -2.49 -9.12 5.84
C PRO A 261 -1.16 -8.96 5.10
N LEU A 262 -1.24 -8.89 3.78
CA LEU A 262 -0.12 -8.73 2.87
C LEU A 262 -0.23 -7.41 2.11
N ASP A 263 -1.31 -7.22 1.33
CA ASP A 263 -1.62 -5.99 0.62
C ASP A 263 -3.05 -5.56 0.85
N MET A 264 -3.35 -4.28 0.62
CA MET A 264 -4.68 -3.71 0.76
C MET A 264 -4.84 -2.48 -0.13
N PHE A 265 -5.98 -2.35 -0.80
CA PHE A 265 -6.34 -1.14 -1.52
C PHE A 265 -7.86 -0.92 -1.53
N GLY A 266 -8.26 0.37 -1.61
CA GLY A 266 -9.65 0.75 -1.81
C GLY A 266 -9.98 0.83 -3.31
N TYR A 267 -11.21 0.51 -3.70
CA TYR A 267 -11.69 0.63 -5.07
C TYR A 267 -13.19 0.92 -5.13
N GLN A 268 -13.61 1.45 -6.27
CA GLN A 268 -15.04 1.67 -6.55
C GLN A 268 -15.50 0.74 -7.67
N LYS A 269 -16.67 0.13 -7.49
CA LYS A 269 -17.32 -0.70 -8.51
C LYS A 269 -18.82 -0.49 -8.45
N ALA A 270 -19.42 -0.16 -9.60
CA ALA A 270 -20.87 0.09 -9.71
C ALA A 270 -21.42 1.07 -8.65
N GLY A 271 -20.67 2.14 -8.34
CA GLY A 271 -21.05 3.15 -7.37
C GLY A 271 -20.89 2.75 -5.90
N LYS A 272 -20.28 1.59 -5.62
CA LYS A 272 -19.97 1.13 -4.26
C LYS A 272 -18.47 1.18 -4.01
N SER A 273 -18.09 1.79 -2.89
CA SER A 273 -16.70 1.78 -2.40
C SER A 273 -16.46 0.51 -1.58
N SER A 274 -15.37 -0.16 -1.87
CA SER A 274 -14.95 -1.39 -1.21
C SER A 274 -13.45 -1.38 -0.96
N VAL A 275 -13.02 -2.18 0.00
CA VAL A 275 -11.61 -2.47 0.26
C VAL A 275 -11.35 -3.94 -0.02
N LEU A 276 -10.25 -4.23 -0.70
CA LEU A 276 -9.74 -5.57 -0.92
C LEU A 276 -8.41 -5.72 -0.18
N THR A 277 -8.27 -6.80 0.59
CA THR A 277 -7.02 -7.16 1.26
C THR A 277 -6.75 -8.64 1.09
N ASN A 278 -5.53 -9.02 0.72
CA ASN A 278 -5.11 -10.41 0.74
C ASN A 278 -4.37 -10.73 2.04
N THR A 279 -4.38 -11.99 2.42
CA THR A 279 -3.79 -12.48 3.68
C THR A 279 -3.11 -13.82 3.47
N PHE A 280 -2.06 -14.07 4.24
CA PHE A 280 -1.50 -15.40 4.41
C PHE A 280 -2.05 -16.06 5.67
N ARG A 281 -2.62 -17.27 5.53
CA ARG A 281 -3.23 -18.03 6.61
C ARG A 281 -2.24 -19.04 7.21
N PHE A 282 -1.74 -18.73 8.40
CA PHE A 282 -0.75 -19.58 9.10
C PHE A 282 -1.22 -21.00 9.42
N HIS A 283 -2.52 -21.19 9.61
CA HIS A 283 -3.09 -22.48 10.04
C HIS A 283 -3.74 -23.26 8.90
N HIS A 284 -3.48 -22.86 7.64
CA HIS A 284 -4.09 -23.49 6.47
C HIS A 284 -3.86 -25.01 6.42
N SER A 285 -2.65 -25.47 6.72
CA SER A 285 -2.33 -26.91 6.71
C SER A 285 -3.15 -27.75 7.72
N ARG A 286 -3.58 -27.13 8.83
CA ARG A 286 -4.40 -27.80 9.87
C ARG A 286 -5.89 -27.55 9.68
N ARG A 287 -6.25 -26.42 9.10
CA ARG A 287 -7.64 -25.99 8.87
C ARG A 287 -7.69 -25.32 7.50
N PRO A 288 -7.65 -26.11 6.43
CA PRO A 288 -7.65 -25.56 5.07
C PRO A 288 -8.96 -24.81 4.80
N TYR A 289 -8.85 -23.71 4.10
CA TYR A 289 -9.95 -22.98 3.51
C TYR A 289 -9.56 -22.62 2.09
N GLY A 290 -10.36 -23.09 1.10
CA GLY A 290 -9.99 -22.93 -0.29
C GLY A 290 -8.70 -23.69 -0.68
N PRO A 291 -8.20 -23.47 -1.89
CA PRO A 291 -7.08 -24.23 -2.46
C PRO A 291 -5.69 -23.75 -2.02
N SER A 292 -5.59 -22.61 -1.33
CA SER A 292 -4.33 -21.94 -0.99
C SER A 292 -4.36 -21.34 0.41
N PRO A 293 -3.22 -21.21 1.10
CA PRO A 293 -3.10 -20.41 2.31
C PRO A 293 -3.26 -18.90 2.06
N HIS A 294 -3.16 -18.45 0.81
CA HIS A 294 -3.38 -17.06 0.44
C HIS A 294 -4.86 -16.85 0.11
N LEU A 295 -5.51 -16.04 0.93
CA LEU A 295 -6.92 -15.66 0.82
C LEU A 295 -7.03 -14.16 0.60
N ALA A 296 -8.14 -13.71 0.02
CA ALA A 296 -8.46 -12.30 -0.02
C ALA A 296 -9.87 -12.05 0.55
N PHE A 297 -10.01 -10.94 1.26
CA PHE A 297 -11.27 -10.45 1.81
C PHE A 297 -11.65 -9.14 1.12
N ARG A 298 -12.86 -9.08 0.64
CA ARG A 298 -13.50 -7.84 0.22
C ARG A 298 -14.42 -7.39 1.35
N PHE A 299 -14.36 -6.12 1.71
CA PHE A 299 -15.34 -5.55 2.63
C PHE A 299 -15.82 -4.18 2.15
N ASP A 300 -17.05 -3.84 2.58
CA ASP A 300 -17.67 -2.56 2.28
C ASP A 300 -16.90 -1.44 3.01
N GLU A 301 -16.49 -0.41 2.30
CA GLU A 301 -15.78 0.75 2.85
C GLU A 301 -16.62 1.46 3.93
N ALA A 302 -17.97 1.42 3.83
CA ALA A 302 -18.86 1.97 4.84
C ALA A 302 -18.64 1.39 6.26
N LEU A 303 -18.01 0.20 6.37
CA LEU A 303 -17.63 -0.36 7.67
C LEU A 303 -16.54 0.46 8.37
N LEU A 304 -15.77 1.25 7.62
CA LEU A 304 -14.73 2.13 8.17
C LEU A 304 -15.30 3.41 8.79
N GLY A 305 -16.55 3.77 8.47
CA GLY A 305 -17.26 4.91 9.06
C GLY A 305 -17.85 4.65 10.44
N ALA A 306 -17.83 3.40 10.95
CA ALA A 306 -18.41 3.07 12.24
C ALA A 306 -17.65 3.72 13.42
N GLU A 307 -18.35 3.89 14.54
CA GLU A 307 -17.75 4.40 15.78
C GLU A 307 -16.74 3.40 16.38
N ASN A 308 -15.94 3.91 17.31
CA ASN A 308 -14.94 3.11 18.02
C ASN A 308 -15.57 1.90 18.72
N VAL A 309 -15.07 0.71 18.38
CA VAL A 309 -15.52 -0.57 18.91
C VAL A 309 -14.36 -1.37 19.51
N ASN A 310 -13.40 -0.70 20.10
CA ASN A 310 -12.20 -1.31 20.66
C ASN A 310 -12.48 -2.49 21.62
N GLU A 311 -13.63 -2.56 22.22
CA GLU A 311 -14.04 -3.69 23.06
C GLU A 311 -14.79 -4.78 22.30
N LYS A 312 -15.35 -4.45 21.12
CA LYS A 312 -16.10 -5.35 20.28
C LYS A 312 -15.70 -5.14 18.82
N ALA A 313 -15.25 -6.18 18.14
CA ALA A 313 -15.18 -6.13 16.69
C ALA A 313 -16.61 -6.13 16.15
N ILE A 314 -16.96 -5.11 15.37
CA ILE A 314 -18.27 -5.05 14.70
C ILE A 314 -18.39 -6.22 13.73
N HIS A 315 -17.31 -6.52 13.03
CA HIS A 315 -17.28 -7.52 11.98
C HIS A 315 -16.14 -8.48 12.20
N ARG A 316 -16.50 -9.74 12.31
CA ARG A 316 -15.53 -10.82 12.46
C ARG A 316 -15.79 -11.88 11.40
N THR A 317 -14.77 -12.25 10.65
CA THR A 317 -14.83 -13.40 9.77
C THR A 317 -13.96 -14.53 10.31
N ARG A 318 -14.47 -15.75 10.24
CA ARG A 318 -13.74 -16.97 10.56
C ARG A 318 -14.03 -17.97 9.46
N ASP A 319 -13.30 -17.83 8.35
CA ASP A 319 -13.43 -18.78 7.24
C ASP A 319 -14.83 -18.82 6.58
N LYS A 320 -15.56 -17.73 6.65
CA LYS A 320 -16.85 -17.57 6.00
C LYS A 320 -17.20 -16.10 5.82
N ASN A 321 -18.04 -15.84 4.86
CA ASN A 321 -18.54 -14.51 4.57
C ASN A 321 -19.38 -13.97 5.75
N VAL A 322 -19.31 -12.67 5.93
CA VAL A 322 -20.28 -11.92 6.69
C VAL A 322 -21.22 -11.29 5.68
N GLU A 323 -22.40 -11.88 5.53
CA GLU A 323 -23.34 -11.61 4.46
C GLU A 323 -23.51 -10.11 4.18
N GLY A 324 -23.30 -9.75 2.92
CA GLY A 324 -23.44 -8.40 2.40
C GLY A 324 -22.42 -7.37 2.87
N LYS A 325 -21.42 -7.74 3.68
CA LYS A 325 -20.45 -6.79 4.27
C LYS A 325 -19.01 -7.22 4.13
N ILE A 326 -18.69 -8.48 4.42
CA ILE A 326 -17.33 -9.03 4.30
C ILE A 326 -17.44 -10.33 3.54
N ASP A 327 -16.80 -10.40 2.38
CA ASP A 327 -16.81 -11.56 1.50
C ASP A 327 -15.40 -12.06 1.27
N ILE A 328 -15.26 -13.36 1.10
CA ILE A 328 -14.02 -13.96 0.61
C ILE A 328 -14.03 -13.85 -0.90
N ALA A 329 -13.04 -13.15 -1.43
CA ALA A 329 -12.86 -12.97 -2.85
C ALA A 329 -12.18 -14.23 -3.44
N GLU A 330 -12.97 -15.24 -3.78
CA GLU A 330 -12.47 -16.56 -4.22
C GLU A 330 -11.61 -16.49 -5.48
N THR A 331 -11.88 -15.53 -6.38
CA THR A 331 -11.06 -15.29 -7.58
C THR A 331 -9.64 -14.86 -7.24
N PHE A 332 -9.38 -14.42 -6.00
CA PHE A 332 -8.07 -14.03 -5.49
C PHE A 332 -7.38 -15.11 -4.66
N HIS A 333 -7.88 -16.34 -4.62
CA HIS A 333 -7.13 -17.44 -3.98
C HIS A 333 -5.75 -17.61 -4.63
N GLY A 334 -4.73 -17.80 -3.79
CA GLY A 334 -3.35 -17.95 -4.22
C GLY A 334 -2.64 -16.64 -4.56
N VAL A 335 -3.27 -15.49 -4.37
CA VAL A 335 -2.64 -14.18 -4.60
C VAL A 335 -1.72 -13.85 -3.43
N VAL A 336 -0.43 -13.72 -3.74
CA VAL A 336 0.65 -13.42 -2.79
C VAL A 336 0.85 -11.90 -2.66
N GLN A 337 0.83 -11.18 -3.80
CA GLN A 337 0.92 -9.73 -3.85
C GLN A 337 -0.08 -9.20 -4.87
N MET A 338 -0.57 -7.99 -4.65
CA MET A 338 -1.52 -7.36 -5.56
C MET A 338 -1.51 -5.84 -5.43
N ASP A 339 -1.82 -5.17 -6.54
CA ASP A 339 -2.14 -3.74 -6.53
C ASP A 339 -3.25 -3.41 -7.53
N GLN A 340 -3.95 -2.30 -7.31
CA GLN A 340 -5.02 -1.86 -8.19
C GLN A 340 -4.46 -1.42 -9.53
N LEU A 341 -4.95 -2.03 -10.63
CA LEU A 341 -4.58 -1.62 -11.98
C LEU A 341 -5.45 -0.46 -12.50
N ASP A 342 -6.74 -0.59 -12.28
CA ASP A 342 -7.76 0.39 -12.67
C ASP A 342 -9.07 0.12 -11.91
N GLU A 343 -10.16 0.80 -12.29
CA GLU A 343 -11.48 0.67 -11.64
C GLU A 343 -12.10 -0.74 -11.77
N LYS A 344 -11.57 -1.59 -12.66
CA LYS A 344 -12.14 -2.90 -12.99
C LYS A 344 -11.27 -4.08 -12.58
N SER A 345 -9.97 -3.85 -12.37
CA SER A 345 -9.00 -4.92 -12.24
C SER A 345 -7.84 -4.59 -11.32
N ALA A 346 -7.20 -5.64 -10.82
CA ALA A 346 -5.92 -5.62 -10.12
C ALA A 346 -4.88 -6.41 -10.92
N LEU A 347 -3.61 -6.02 -10.81
CA LEU A 347 -2.47 -6.86 -11.11
C LEU A 347 -2.09 -7.65 -9.86
N ALA A 348 -1.81 -8.93 -10.03
CA ALA A 348 -1.51 -9.80 -8.91
C ALA A 348 -0.43 -10.83 -9.25
N LEU A 349 0.40 -11.14 -8.27
CA LEU A 349 1.27 -12.29 -8.27
C LEU A 349 0.54 -13.46 -7.63
N ARG A 350 0.33 -14.52 -8.41
CA ARG A 350 -0.43 -15.70 -7.99
C ARG A 350 0.46 -16.94 -7.94
N GLU A 351 0.29 -17.72 -6.89
CA GLU A 351 0.94 -19.02 -6.76
C GLU A 351 0.63 -19.96 -7.94
N THR A 352 1.64 -20.70 -8.35
CA THR A 352 1.54 -21.80 -9.31
C THR A 352 1.76 -23.14 -8.59
N LYS A 353 1.66 -24.24 -9.31
CA LYS A 353 2.02 -25.56 -8.77
C LYS A 353 3.53 -25.70 -8.49
N GLY A 354 4.35 -24.77 -9.01
CA GLY A 354 5.78 -24.64 -8.73
C GLY A 354 6.07 -23.69 -7.59
N LYS A 355 7.31 -23.19 -7.53
CA LYS A 355 7.73 -22.17 -6.54
C LYS A 355 7.67 -20.75 -7.08
N ASP A 356 7.44 -20.60 -8.40
CA ASP A 356 7.35 -19.30 -9.05
C ASP A 356 5.93 -18.75 -8.99
N LEU A 357 5.78 -17.47 -9.27
CA LEU A 357 4.53 -16.74 -9.26
C LEU A 357 4.19 -16.29 -10.68
N ASP A 358 2.92 -16.42 -11.07
CA ASP A 358 2.43 -15.82 -12.31
C ASP A 358 1.95 -14.39 -12.06
N LEU A 359 2.32 -13.47 -12.95
CA LEU A 359 1.67 -12.17 -13.00
C LEU A 359 0.37 -12.29 -13.80
N VAL A 360 -0.74 -11.92 -13.17
CA VAL A 360 -2.08 -12.03 -13.74
C VAL A 360 -2.89 -10.77 -13.51
N THR A 361 -3.79 -10.47 -14.45
CA THR A 361 -4.85 -9.48 -14.25
C THR A 361 -6.10 -10.17 -13.72
N ILE A 362 -6.68 -9.66 -12.63
CA ILE A 362 -7.87 -10.23 -12.00
C ILE A 362 -8.94 -9.15 -11.93
N ALA A 363 -10.15 -9.49 -12.34
CA ALA A 363 -11.30 -8.59 -12.18
C ALA A 363 -11.60 -8.36 -10.69
N LEU A 364 -11.83 -7.09 -10.32
CA LEU A 364 -12.24 -6.74 -8.96
C LEU A 364 -13.59 -7.36 -8.60
N PRO A 365 -13.78 -7.85 -7.37
CA PRO A 365 -15.00 -8.52 -6.93
C PRO A 365 -16.20 -7.59 -6.80
#